data_1a322f61399c32a16ff5126fa0185a75
#
_entry.id   1a322f61399c32a16ff5126fa0185a75
#
_cell.length_a   1.000
_cell.length_b   1.000
_cell.length_c   1.000
_cell.angle_alpha   90.00
_cell.angle_beta   90.00
_cell.angle_gamma   90.00
#
_symmetry.space_group_name_H-M   'P 1'
#
loop_
_entity.id
_entity.type
_entity.pdbx_description
1 polymer ?
#
loop_
_entity_poly.entity_id
_entity_poly.type
_entity_poly.pdbx_seq_one_letter_code
_entity_poly.pdbx_strand_id
1 'polypeptide(L)'
;EYYKNTGKYVSIIIDGGVSDAGSMIIALSVADAVMMGGYFNHFFEAEGEKYDENMQLTTHEPDIKYIATWGEGSARARNLDRYGHVARKTFFAEGEEGTVQNWGRLKPKLKQDIRKIKAALSNTGCMNLKDYHKKAIIELMSPYTQNIVGDTHDMKVKE
;
A
#
# COMPACT_ATOMS: atom_id res chain seq x y z
N GLU A 1 -20.77 1.56 -17.01
CA GLU A 1 -21.44 1.02 -18.20
C GLU A 1 -22.11 -0.33 -17.92
N TYR A 2 -21.40 -1.33 -17.40
CA TYR A 2 -21.96 -2.66 -17.07
C TYR A 2 -23.20 -2.58 -16.17
N TYR A 3 -23.13 -1.82 -15.08
CA TYR A 3 -24.25 -1.64 -14.16
C TYR A 3 -25.47 -0.99 -14.85
N LYS A 4 -25.24 0.02 -15.70
CA LYS A 4 -26.33 0.67 -16.45
C LYS A 4 -27.03 -0.30 -17.41
N ASN A 5 -26.26 -1.23 -17.98
CA ASN A 5 -26.78 -2.18 -18.97
C ASN A 5 -27.42 -3.43 -18.34
N THR A 6 -26.98 -3.83 -17.16
CA THR A 6 -27.39 -5.11 -16.54
C THR A 6 -28.14 -4.96 -15.22
N GLY A 7 -28.09 -3.79 -14.58
CA GLY A 7 -28.58 -3.56 -13.22
C GLY A 7 -27.80 -4.29 -12.14
N LYS A 8 -26.69 -4.97 -12.49
CA LYS A 8 -25.88 -5.75 -11.55
C LYS A 8 -24.64 -4.97 -11.12
N TYR A 9 -24.49 -4.77 -9.82
CA TYR A 9 -23.28 -4.19 -9.26
C TYR A 9 -22.16 -5.23 -9.19
N VAL A 10 -20.97 -4.84 -9.63
CA VAL A 10 -19.75 -5.63 -9.52
C VAL A 10 -18.78 -4.83 -8.68
N SER A 11 -18.34 -5.40 -7.56
CA SER A 11 -17.36 -4.75 -6.68
C SER A 11 -16.01 -4.60 -7.38
N ILE A 12 -15.38 -3.45 -7.19
CA ILE A 12 -14.09 -3.11 -7.76
C ILE A 12 -13.06 -3.11 -6.63
N ILE A 13 -11.97 -3.83 -6.84
CA ILE A 13 -10.79 -3.82 -5.95
C ILE A 13 -9.62 -3.27 -6.75
N ILE A 14 -9.01 -2.19 -6.27
CA ILE A 14 -7.76 -1.68 -6.84
C ILE A 14 -6.60 -2.45 -6.23
N ASP A 15 -5.80 -3.12 -7.08
CA ASP A 15 -4.63 -3.88 -6.70
C ASP A 15 -3.36 -3.20 -7.22
N GLY A 16 -2.41 -2.99 -6.31
CA GLY A 16 -1.11 -2.38 -6.59
C GLY A 16 -1.11 -0.85 -6.57
N GLY A 17 0.08 -0.29 -6.34
CA GLY A 17 0.31 1.16 -6.33
C GLY A 17 -0.26 1.91 -5.12
N VAL A 18 -0.91 1.23 -4.17
CA VAL A 18 -1.48 1.83 -2.96
C VAL A 18 -0.53 1.59 -1.79
N SER A 19 0.16 2.63 -1.34
CA SER A 19 1.25 2.54 -0.35
C SER A 19 1.04 3.36 0.93
N ASP A 20 0.07 4.26 0.96
CA ASP A 20 -0.21 5.17 2.07
C ASP A 20 -1.68 5.58 2.15
N ALA A 21 -2.05 6.32 3.21
CA ALA A 21 -3.44 6.74 3.40
C ALA A 21 -3.95 7.68 2.28
N GLY A 22 -3.10 8.47 1.66
CA GLY A 22 -3.46 9.37 0.56
C GLY A 22 -3.86 8.57 -0.68
N SER A 23 -3.01 7.64 -1.10
CA SER A 23 -3.31 6.73 -2.20
C SER A 23 -4.53 5.83 -1.92
N MET A 24 -4.72 5.39 -0.66
CA MET A 24 -5.95 4.67 -0.24
C MET A 24 -7.20 5.53 -0.45
N ILE A 25 -7.17 6.81 -0.06
CA ILE A 25 -8.29 7.74 -0.21
C ILE A 25 -8.65 7.94 -1.68
N ILE A 26 -7.64 8.14 -2.54
CA ILE A 26 -7.83 8.30 -3.98
C ILE A 26 -8.41 7.01 -4.57
N ALA A 27 -7.85 5.86 -4.28
CA ALA A 27 -8.33 4.58 -4.77
C ALA A 27 -9.78 4.29 -4.34
N LEU A 28 -10.12 4.56 -3.07
CA LEU A 28 -11.46 4.39 -2.52
C LEU A 28 -12.50 5.38 -3.07
N SER A 29 -12.11 6.40 -3.84
CA SER A 29 -13.07 7.25 -4.53
C SER A 29 -13.78 6.55 -5.68
N VAL A 30 -13.18 5.48 -6.21
CA VAL A 30 -13.69 4.72 -7.37
C VAL A 30 -13.81 3.21 -7.11
N ALA A 31 -13.25 2.72 -6.01
CA ALA A 31 -13.23 1.29 -5.67
C ALA A 31 -13.86 1.00 -4.32
N ASP A 32 -14.38 -0.22 -4.17
CA ASP A 32 -14.98 -0.70 -2.91
C ASP A 32 -13.92 -1.16 -1.90
N ALA A 33 -12.76 -1.58 -2.39
CA ALA A 33 -11.64 -2.03 -1.58
C ALA A 33 -10.30 -1.78 -2.28
N VAL A 34 -9.22 -1.88 -1.51
CA VAL A 34 -7.84 -1.78 -1.99
C VAL A 34 -7.03 -2.99 -1.55
N MET A 35 -6.16 -3.48 -2.42
CA MET A 35 -5.19 -4.54 -2.14
C MET A 35 -3.78 -3.93 -2.10
N MET A 36 -3.05 -4.18 -1.02
CA MET A 36 -1.83 -3.42 -0.69
C MET A 36 -0.69 -4.33 -0.23
N GLY A 37 -0.19 -5.19 -1.12
CA GLY A 37 0.92 -6.10 -0.77
C GLY A 37 2.13 -5.34 -0.20
N GLY A 38 2.66 -4.38 -0.93
CA GLY A 38 3.85 -3.60 -0.54
C GLY A 38 3.68 -2.86 0.79
N TYR A 39 2.50 -2.28 1.05
CA TYR A 39 2.22 -1.61 2.32
C TYR A 39 2.38 -2.54 3.53
N PHE A 40 1.86 -3.77 3.44
CA PHE A 40 1.91 -4.72 4.55
C PHE A 40 3.31 -5.31 4.79
N ASN A 41 4.17 -5.30 3.78
CA ASN A 41 5.55 -5.79 3.91
C ASN A 41 6.41 -4.95 4.87
N HIS A 42 6.03 -3.71 5.14
CA HIS A 42 6.75 -2.79 6.04
C HIS A 42 6.52 -3.04 7.53
N PHE A 43 5.71 -4.02 7.90
CA PHE A 43 5.37 -4.22 9.31
C PHE A 43 6.06 -5.43 9.92
N PHE A 44 6.31 -5.33 11.24
CA PHE A 44 6.92 -6.39 12.01
C PHE A 44 6.25 -7.76 11.81
N GLU A 45 4.94 -7.77 11.59
CA GLU A 45 4.14 -8.97 11.38
C GLU A 45 4.33 -9.62 10.00
N ALA A 46 5.04 -8.98 9.05
CA ALA A 46 5.37 -9.59 7.77
C ALA A 46 6.32 -10.78 7.95
N GLU A 47 6.19 -11.81 7.12
CA GLU A 47 6.92 -13.06 7.26
C GLU A 47 8.42 -12.97 6.91
N GLY A 48 8.83 -11.95 6.15
CA GLY A 48 10.22 -11.78 5.70
C GLY A 48 11.23 -11.80 6.85
N GLU A 49 12.44 -12.24 6.56
CA GLU A 49 13.59 -12.17 7.46
C GLU A 49 13.82 -10.72 7.93
N LYS A 50 14.24 -10.55 9.17
CA LYS A 50 14.38 -9.25 9.79
C LYS A 50 15.86 -8.94 10.01
N TYR A 51 16.24 -7.69 9.70
CA TYR A 51 17.61 -7.23 9.74
C TYR A 51 17.73 -5.95 10.57
N ASP A 52 18.87 -5.82 11.24
CA ASP A 52 19.28 -4.59 11.92
C ASP A 52 19.80 -3.53 10.92
N GLU A 53 20.32 -2.41 11.43
CA GLU A 53 20.90 -1.34 10.62
C GLU A 53 22.17 -1.75 9.86
N ASN A 54 22.87 -2.80 10.30
CA ASN A 54 24.06 -3.36 9.67
C ASN A 54 23.73 -4.51 8.70
N MET A 55 22.45 -4.72 8.40
CA MET A 55 21.96 -5.82 7.57
C MET A 55 22.28 -7.21 8.14
N GLN A 56 22.39 -7.34 9.47
CA GLN A 56 22.54 -8.62 10.15
C GLN A 56 21.18 -9.14 10.60
N LEU A 57 20.98 -10.44 10.48
CA LEU A 57 19.74 -11.10 10.93
C LEU A 57 19.54 -10.87 12.43
N THR A 58 18.35 -10.42 12.81
CA THR A 58 17.99 -10.22 14.21
C THR A 58 16.55 -10.66 14.49
N THR A 59 16.34 -11.17 15.70
CA THR A 59 14.98 -11.47 16.23
C THR A 59 14.58 -10.50 17.33
N HIS A 60 15.49 -9.61 17.75
CA HIS A 60 15.22 -8.62 18.78
C HIS A 60 14.46 -7.43 18.18
N GLU A 61 13.18 -7.33 18.50
CA GLU A 61 12.24 -6.38 17.87
C GLU A 61 12.74 -4.92 17.81
N PRO A 62 13.34 -4.34 18.86
CA PRO A 62 13.87 -2.97 18.83
C PRO A 62 14.97 -2.72 17.79
N ASP A 63 15.73 -3.76 17.44
CA ASP A 63 16.85 -3.65 16.50
C ASP A 63 16.44 -3.82 15.05
N ILE A 64 15.21 -4.29 14.80
CA ILE A 64 14.73 -4.54 13.44
C ILE A 64 14.52 -3.22 12.71
N LYS A 65 15.32 -3.00 11.67
CA LYS A 65 15.24 -1.83 10.79
C LYS A 65 14.69 -2.16 9.40
N TYR A 66 14.97 -3.37 8.93
CA TYR A 66 14.57 -3.81 7.58
C TYR A 66 13.92 -5.18 7.63
N ILE A 67 13.05 -5.43 6.65
CA ILE A 67 12.32 -6.69 6.48
C ILE A 67 12.52 -7.14 5.04
N ALA A 68 12.93 -8.39 4.83
CA ALA A 68 13.02 -8.99 3.50
C ALA A 68 11.62 -9.08 2.87
N THR A 69 11.54 -8.76 1.60
CA THR A 69 10.30 -8.85 0.83
C THR A 69 10.58 -9.34 -0.57
N TRP A 70 9.62 -10.00 -1.18
CA TRP A 70 9.71 -10.49 -2.54
C TRP A 70 8.34 -10.54 -3.20
N GLY A 71 8.30 -10.27 -4.48
CA GLY A 71 7.10 -10.43 -5.29
C GLY A 71 6.84 -11.89 -5.68
N GLU A 72 5.60 -12.24 -5.93
CA GLU A 72 5.19 -13.58 -6.40
C GLU A 72 5.91 -14.02 -7.69
N GLY A 73 6.31 -13.07 -8.54
CA GLY A 73 7.09 -13.32 -9.77
C GLY A 73 8.59 -13.40 -9.57
N SER A 74 9.12 -13.21 -8.36
CA SER A 74 10.56 -13.26 -8.07
C SER A 74 11.13 -14.67 -8.21
N ALA A 75 12.45 -14.77 -8.39
CA ALA A 75 13.14 -16.04 -8.40
C ALA A 75 12.95 -16.83 -7.10
N ARG A 76 12.90 -16.12 -5.97
CA ARG A 76 12.68 -16.70 -4.64
C ARG A 76 11.30 -17.35 -4.55
N ALA A 77 10.23 -16.64 -4.88
CA ALA A 77 8.87 -17.18 -4.82
C ALA A 77 8.66 -18.35 -5.77
N ARG A 78 9.23 -18.27 -6.97
CA ARG A 78 9.05 -19.31 -8.00
C ARG A 78 9.87 -20.58 -7.74
N ASN A 79 11.06 -20.46 -7.17
CA ASN A 79 11.98 -21.59 -6.99
C ASN A 79 11.88 -22.27 -5.62
N LEU A 80 11.49 -21.57 -4.58
CA LEU A 80 11.54 -22.05 -3.20
C LEU A 80 10.19 -22.42 -2.60
N ASP A 81 9.11 -21.76 -3.02
CA ASP A 81 7.82 -21.88 -2.34
C ASP A 81 6.75 -22.58 -3.19
N ARG A 82 5.93 -21.79 -3.83
CA ARG A 82 4.66 -22.22 -4.42
C ARG A 82 4.83 -23.13 -5.64
N TYR A 83 5.92 -22.94 -6.37
CA TYR A 83 6.16 -23.59 -7.65
C TYR A 83 7.41 -24.49 -7.67
N GLY A 84 8.17 -24.55 -6.59
CA GLY A 84 9.40 -25.33 -6.47
C GLY A 84 9.24 -26.83 -6.76
N HIS A 85 8.05 -27.36 -6.54
CA HIS A 85 7.73 -28.77 -6.85
C HIS A 85 7.36 -29.00 -8.32
N VAL A 86 7.03 -27.97 -9.07
CA VAL A 86 6.53 -28.08 -10.46
C VAL A 86 7.58 -27.69 -11.50
N ALA A 87 8.57 -26.90 -11.11
CA ALA A 87 9.49 -26.27 -12.04
C ALA A 87 10.72 -27.11 -12.35
N ARG A 88 10.63 -27.99 -13.34
CA ARG A 88 11.79 -28.50 -14.11
C ARG A 88 12.29 -27.50 -15.16
N LYS A 89 11.73 -26.32 -15.29
CA LYS A 89 12.12 -25.29 -16.26
C LYS A 89 12.45 -24.00 -15.54
N THR A 90 13.55 -23.38 -15.91
CA THR A 90 13.96 -22.04 -15.46
C THR A 90 12.91 -21.04 -15.92
N PHE A 91 12.12 -20.50 -14.99
CA PHE A 91 11.22 -19.39 -15.27
C PHE A 91 12.02 -18.09 -15.21
N PHE A 92 11.76 -17.18 -16.13
CA PHE A 92 12.28 -15.82 -16.01
C PHE A 92 11.68 -15.16 -14.77
N ALA A 93 12.54 -14.57 -13.94
CA ALA A 93 12.09 -13.78 -12.81
C ALA A 93 11.48 -12.47 -13.33
N GLU A 94 10.24 -12.22 -12.99
CA GLU A 94 9.50 -10.99 -13.34
C GLU A 94 9.22 -10.12 -12.13
N GLY A 95 9.57 -10.60 -10.93
CA GLY A 95 9.35 -9.91 -9.66
C GLY A 95 10.67 -9.51 -9.01
N GLU A 96 10.62 -8.41 -8.27
CA GLU A 96 11.73 -7.93 -7.48
C GLU A 96 11.78 -8.60 -6.11
N GLU A 97 12.99 -8.74 -5.56
CA GLU A 97 13.23 -9.11 -4.18
C GLU A 97 14.20 -8.13 -3.55
N GLY A 98 14.06 -7.89 -2.27
CA GLY A 98 14.90 -6.92 -1.56
C GLY A 98 14.47 -6.76 -0.11
N THR A 99 14.82 -5.63 0.47
CA THR A 99 14.42 -5.27 1.83
C THR A 99 13.64 -3.96 1.84
N VAL A 100 12.68 -3.86 2.75
CA VAL A 100 11.92 -2.64 3.02
C VAL A 100 12.16 -2.19 4.45
N GLN A 101 12.04 -0.89 4.70
CA GLN A 101 12.16 -0.33 6.04
C GLN A 101 11.02 -0.84 6.94
N ASN A 102 11.35 -1.22 8.16
CA ASN A 102 10.36 -1.59 9.17
C ASN A 102 9.67 -0.33 9.75
N TRP A 103 8.35 -0.26 9.62
CA TRP A 103 7.54 0.82 10.20
C TRP A 103 6.99 0.46 11.60
N GLY A 104 7.43 -0.63 12.17
CA GLY A 104 6.97 -1.13 13.45
C GLY A 104 5.74 -2.03 13.33
N ARG A 105 4.90 -2.01 14.35
CA ARG A 105 3.72 -2.89 14.38
C ARG A 105 2.56 -2.35 13.54
N LEU A 106 1.90 -3.24 12.81
CA LEU A 106 0.79 -2.93 11.90
C LEU A 106 -0.38 -2.24 12.62
N LYS A 107 -0.82 -2.74 13.76
CA LYS A 107 -2.07 -2.31 14.41
C LYS A 107 -2.13 -0.80 14.73
N PRO A 108 -1.09 -0.17 15.31
CA PRO A 108 -1.10 1.28 15.56
C PRO A 108 -1.16 2.09 14.27
N LYS A 109 -0.35 1.72 13.29
CA LYS A 109 -0.25 2.43 12.00
C LYS A 109 -1.56 2.33 11.21
N LEU A 110 -2.12 1.13 11.11
CA LEU A 110 -3.40 0.91 10.42
C LEU A 110 -4.54 1.71 11.06
N LYS A 111 -4.59 1.78 12.41
CA LYS A 111 -5.57 2.64 13.10
C LYS A 111 -5.40 4.12 12.74
N GLN A 112 -4.17 4.58 12.62
CA GLN A 112 -3.89 5.96 12.21
C GLN A 112 -4.36 6.22 10.78
N ASP A 113 -4.04 5.33 9.85
CA ASP A 113 -4.41 5.49 8.44
C ASP A 113 -5.93 5.39 8.23
N ILE A 114 -6.62 4.50 8.95
CA ILE A 114 -8.09 4.48 8.98
C ILE A 114 -8.69 5.80 9.49
N ARG A 115 -8.06 6.43 10.50
CA ARG A 115 -8.51 7.77 10.97
C ARG A 115 -8.34 8.84 9.91
N LYS A 116 -7.23 8.81 9.14
CA LYS A 116 -7.01 9.73 8.02
C LYS A 116 -8.07 9.54 6.94
N ILE A 117 -8.38 8.30 6.58
CA ILE A 117 -9.46 7.99 5.61
C ILE A 117 -10.80 8.54 6.11
N LYS A 118 -11.15 8.28 7.37
CA LYS A 118 -12.39 8.81 7.96
C LYS A 118 -12.44 10.33 7.96
N ALA A 119 -11.33 10.99 8.27
CA ALA A 119 -11.23 12.44 8.22
C ALA A 119 -11.44 12.96 6.80
N ALA A 120 -10.84 12.32 5.79
CA ALA A 120 -11.04 12.70 4.39
C ALA A 120 -12.50 12.56 3.96
N LEU A 121 -13.17 11.45 4.32
CA LEU A 121 -14.60 11.28 4.05
C LEU A 121 -15.43 12.38 4.72
N SER A 122 -15.12 12.71 5.98
CA SER A 122 -15.80 13.78 6.72
C SER A 122 -15.62 15.13 6.04
N ASN A 123 -14.39 15.45 5.61
CA ASN A 123 -14.07 16.72 4.93
C ASN A 123 -14.80 16.87 3.59
N THR A 124 -15.09 15.76 2.92
CA THR A 124 -15.89 15.75 1.68
C THR A 124 -17.40 15.65 1.93
N GLY A 125 -17.84 15.69 3.19
CA GLY A 125 -19.25 15.56 3.57
C GLY A 125 -19.83 14.19 3.28
N CYS A 126 -19.01 13.13 3.31
CA CYS A 126 -19.42 11.76 3.04
C CYS A 126 -19.48 10.93 4.33
N MET A 127 -20.57 10.20 4.53
CA MET A 127 -20.74 9.34 5.71
C MET A 127 -20.21 7.92 5.48
N ASN A 128 -20.05 7.49 4.24
CA ASN A 128 -19.63 6.15 3.84
C ASN A 128 -19.03 6.16 2.42
N LEU A 129 -18.46 5.03 1.98
CA LEU A 129 -17.87 4.90 0.64
C LEU A 129 -18.89 5.11 -0.48
N LYS A 130 -20.14 4.69 -0.31
CA LYS A 130 -21.18 4.87 -1.33
C LYS A 130 -21.48 6.35 -1.60
N ASP A 131 -21.46 7.18 -0.54
CA ASP A 131 -21.56 8.63 -0.69
C ASP A 131 -20.30 9.20 -1.32
N TYR A 132 -19.15 8.67 -0.94
CA TYR A 132 -17.85 9.09 -1.48
C TYR A 132 -17.75 8.83 -2.98
N HIS A 133 -18.17 7.65 -3.47
CA HIS A 133 -18.22 7.33 -4.90
C HIS A 133 -19.11 8.30 -5.71
N LYS A 134 -20.10 8.92 -5.07
CA LYS A 134 -21.01 9.86 -5.74
C LYS A 134 -20.51 11.29 -5.73
N LYS A 135 -19.77 11.68 -4.68
CA LYS A 135 -19.43 13.08 -4.40
C LYS A 135 -17.96 13.41 -4.63
N ALA A 136 -17.07 12.40 -4.60
CA ALA A 136 -15.63 12.61 -4.79
C ALA A 136 -15.36 13.20 -6.17
N ILE A 137 -14.56 14.25 -6.18
CA ILE A 137 -14.03 14.88 -7.40
C ILE A 137 -12.50 14.71 -7.33
N ILE A 138 -11.93 14.10 -8.37
CA ILE A 138 -10.49 13.97 -8.50
C ILE A 138 -10.01 15.02 -9.49
N GLU A 139 -9.12 15.88 -9.05
CA GLU A 139 -8.50 16.89 -9.89
C GLU A 139 -7.03 16.51 -10.17
N LEU A 140 -6.63 16.64 -11.42
CA LEU A 140 -5.24 16.46 -11.82
C LEU A 140 -4.52 17.80 -11.66
N MET A 141 -3.49 17.81 -10.82
CA MET A 141 -2.64 18.97 -10.64
C MET A 141 -1.37 18.83 -11.48
N SER A 142 -0.92 19.93 -12.08
CA SER A 142 0.39 19.96 -12.72
C SER A 142 1.51 19.83 -11.67
N PRO A 143 2.70 19.32 -12.04
CA PRO A 143 3.86 19.30 -11.13
C PRO A 143 4.21 20.68 -10.56
N TYR A 144 4.01 21.73 -11.35
CA TYR A 144 4.23 23.11 -10.91
C TYR A 144 3.25 23.52 -9.80
N THR A 145 1.96 23.22 -9.96
CA THR A 145 0.93 23.51 -8.95
C THR A 145 1.18 22.68 -7.68
N GLN A 146 1.60 21.42 -7.83
CA GLN A 146 1.93 20.55 -6.70
C GLN A 146 3.07 21.12 -5.85
N ASN A 147 4.12 21.66 -6.48
CA ASN A 147 5.22 22.30 -5.76
C ASN A 147 4.76 23.55 -5.00
N ILE A 148 3.94 24.40 -5.62
CA ILE A 148 3.43 25.63 -4.97
C ILE A 148 2.52 25.27 -3.76
N VAL A 149 1.65 24.28 -3.90
CA VAL A 149 0.73 23.88 -2.82
C VAL A 149 1.49 23.14 -1.71
N GLY A 150 2.55 22.39 -2.04
CA GLY A 150 3.42 21.70 -1.07
C GLY A 150 4.17 22.69 -0.16
N ASP A 151 4.56 23.85 -0.68
CA ASP A 151 5.33 24.86 0.04
C ASP A 151 4.47 25.91 0.79
N THR A 152 3.15 25.75 0.79
CA THR A 152 2.22 26.77 1.36
C THR A 152 2.39 26.98 2.86
N HIS A 153 3.13 26.17 3.54
CA HIS A 153 3.29 26.25 5.00
C HIS A 153 4.74 26.41 5.44
N ASP A 154 5.57 27.08 4.82
CA ASP A 154 6.95 27.49 5.20
C ASP A 154 7.42 27.01 6.62
N MET A 155 6.92 25.84 7.03
CA MET A 155 7.18 25.21 8.30
C MET A 155 8.21 24.10 8.12
N LYS A 156 9.41 24.33 8.68
CA LYS A 156 10.36 23.23 8.87
C LYS A 156 9.74 22.21 9.82
N VAL A 157 9.39 21.03 9.32
CA VAL A 157 9.02 19.89 10.16
C VAL A 157 10.25 19.54 10.99
N LYS A 158 10.12 19.59 12.32
CA LYS A 158 11.16 19.05 13.20
C LYS A 158 11.17 17.54 13.00
N GLU A 159 12.33 17.01 12.57
CA GLU A 159 12.63 15.57 12.56
C GLU A 159 12.60 14.97 13.96
#